data_cc38123005c7a57c67ca5b2953000a09
#
_entry.id   cc38123005c7a57c67ca5b2953000a09
#
_cell.length_a   1.000
_cell.length_b   1.000
_cell.length_c   1.000
_cell.angle_alpha   90.00
_cell.angle_beta   90.00
_cell.angle_gamma   90.00
#
_symmetry.space_group_name_H-M   'P 1'
#
loop_
_entity.id
_entity.type
_entity.pdbx_description
1 polymer ?
#
loop_
_entity_poly.entity_id
_entity_poly.type
_entity_poly.pdbx_seq_one_letter_code
_entity_poly.pdbx_strand_id
1 'polypeptide(L)'
;MAYIGAIPAVSAVSGTQITDGSIGLVDLSTAAQDALGKVDFYGFKKQAGAKTLTKTITAQYIGSGNKYIIDGVQQPSLVLHKGDTYIFDWSGANSHPLRFSETSNGTHGGGSEYTNGISVDMSNYKTTFVVPNDAPAQLYYYCQHHSGMGGSAQTI
;
A
#
# COMPACT_ATOMS: atom_id res chain seq x y z
N MET A 1 -51.87 28.31 24.98
CA MET A 1 -52.00 26.87 24.70
C MET A 1 -50.83 26.46 23.79
N ALA A 2 -49.95 25.66 24.29
CA ALA A 2 -48.86 25.13 23.46
C ALA A 2 -49.42 24.00 22.59
N TYR A 3 -49.26 24.10 21.27
CA TYR A 3 -49.63 23.06 20.34
C TYR A 3 -48.55 21.96 20.43
N ILE A 4 -48.90 20.85 21.07
CA ILE A 4 -48.06 19.65 21.04
C ILE A 4 -48.51 18.87 19.79
N GLY A 5 -47.97 19.25 18.64
CA GLY A 5 -48.10 18.43 17.44
C GLY A 5 -47.45 17.09 17.67
N ALA A 6 -48.16 16.00 17.39
CA ALA A 6 -47.57 14.67 17.38
C ALA A 6 -46.36 14.66 16.41
N ILE A 7 -45.21 14.25 16.90
CA ILE A 7 -44.04 14.01 16.02
C ILE A 7 -44.46 12.92 15.03
N PRO A 8 -44.44 13.16 13.71
CA PRO A 8 -44.77 12.13 12.76
C PRO A 8 -43.85 10.94 13.02
N ALA A 9 -44.41 9.75 13.11
CA ALA A 9 -43.60 8.53 13.17
C ALA A 9 -42.71 8.52 11.94
N VAL A 10 -41.39 8.55 12.14
CA VAL A 10 -40.41 8.46 11.04
C VAL A 10 -40.57 7.06 10.48
N SER A 11 -41.27 6.95 9.36
CA SER A 11 -41.30 5.67 8.62
C SER A 11 -39.91 5.31 8.23
N ALA A 12 -39.47 4.09 8.55
CA ALA A 12 -38.18 3.61 8.11
C ALA A 12 -38.11 3.66 6.58
N VAL A 13 -37.18 4.44 6.05
CA VAL A 13 -36.92 4.53 4.60
C VAL A 13 -36.25 3.24 4.17
N SER A 14 -36.86 2.49 3.24
CA SER A 14 -36.25 1.28 2.68
C SER A 14 -35.10 1.65 1.73
N GLY A 15 -34.10 0.80 1.61
CA GLY A 15 -32.94 1.03 0.71
C GLY A 15 -33.34 1.26 -0.76
N THR A 16 -34.54 0.85 -1.18
CA THR A 16 -35.07 1.10 -2.53
C THR A 16 -35.59 2.53 -2.73
N GLN A 17 -35.78 3.31 -1.64
CA GLN A 17 -36.26 4.68 -1.68
C GLN A 17 -35.08 5.69 -1.67
N ILE A 18 -33.85 5.20 -1.54
CA ILE A 18 -32.65 6.03 -1.54
C ILE A 18 -31.96 5.84 -2.88
N THR A 19 -31.89 6.88 -3.68
CA THR A 19 -31.09 6.89 -4.91
C THR A 19 -29.62 6.98 -4.53
N ASP A 20 -28.78 6.14 -5.14
CA ASP A 20 -27.35 6.16 -4.90
C ASP A 20 -26.77 7.57 -5.07
N GLY A 21 -25.99 8.02 -4.09
CA GLY A 21 -25.44 9.37 -4.03
C GLY A 21 -26.40 10.48 -3.58
N SER A 22 -27.68 10.15 -3.24
CA SER A 22 -28.66 11.14 -2.79
C SER A 22 -28.48 11.57 -1.32
N ILE A 23 -27.75 10.79 -0.52
CA ILE A 23 -27.42 11.13 0.88
C ILE A 23 -25.92 11.43 0.96
N GLY A 24 -25.58 12.69 1.21
CA GLY A 24 -24.23 13.13 1.49
C GLY A 24 -23.91 13.09 2.99
N LEU A 25 -22.64 13.24 3.35
CA LEU A 25 -22.20 13.33 4.75
C LEU A 25 -22.91 14.47 5.52
N VAL A 26 -23.26 15.54 4.81
CA VAL A 26 -23.96 16.71 5.38
C VAL A 26 -25.39 16.40 5.85
N ASP A 27 -25.99 15.34 5.31
CA ASP A 27 -27.35 14.90 5.65
C ASP A 27 -27.39 14.01 6.90
N LEU A 28 -26.21 13.67 7.43
CA LEU A 28 -26.05 12.83 8.60
C LEU A 28 -25.82 13.71 9.85
N SER A 29 -26.33 13.27 10.99
CA SER A 29 -25.97 13.92 12.26
C SER A 29 -24.48 13.79 12.54
N THR A 30 -23.90 14.72 13.30
CA THR A 30 -22.47 14.66 13.70
C THR A 30 -22.12 13.33 14.36
N ALA A 31 -23.01 12.77 15.18
CA ALA A 31 -22.82 11.47 15.80
C ALA A 31 -22.78 10.32 14.76
N ALA A 32 -23.61 10.40 13.71
CA ALA A 32 -23.59 9.43 12.62
C ALA A 32 -22.33 9.57 11.75
N GLN A 33 -21.88 10.80 11.49
CA GLN A 33 -20.63 11.07 10.78
C GLN A 33 -19.43 10.54 11.56
N ASP A 34 -19.39 10.73 12.87
CA ASP A 34 -18.35 10.19 13.77
C ASP A 34 -18.38 8.66 13.82
N ALA A 35 -19.56 8.07 13.83
CA ALA A 35 -19.73 6.62 13.81
C ALA A 35 -19.25 6.02 12.48
N LEU A 36 -19.55 6.65 11.33
CA LEU A 36 -19.07 6.24 10.01
C LEU A 36 -17.55 6.33 9.90
N GLY A 37 -16.91 7.22 10.67
CA GLY A 37 -15.44 7.28 10.78
C GLY A 37 -14.83 6.11 11.55
N LYS A 38 -15.64 5.36 12.31
CA LYS A 38 -15.19 4.30 13.24
C LYS A 38 -15.63 2.89 12.86
N VAL A 39 -16.58 2.72 11.94
CA VAL A 39 -17.13 1.41 11.55
C VAL A 39 -16.98 1.16 10.06
N ASP A 40 -16.62 -0.07 9.73
CA ASP A 40 -16.67 -0.60 8.37
C ASP A 40 -18.14 -0.76 7.96
N PHE A 41 -18.68 0.23 7.27
CA PHE A 41 -20.01 0.11 6.70
C PHE A 41 -19.92 -0.76 5.44
N TYR A 42 -20.44 -1.98 5.50
CA TYR A 42 -20.43 -2.98 4.42
C TYR A 42 -19.05 -3.38 3.90
N GLY A 43 -18.04 -3.49 4.75
CA GLY A 43 -16.71 -3.89 4.31
C GLY A 43 -15.96 -2.82 3.51
N PHE A 44 -16.54 -1.63 3.34
CA PHE A 44 -15.78 -0.44 2.94
C PHE A 44 -14.95 0.01 4.14
N LYS A 45 -13.80 -0.60 4.29
CA LYS A 45 -12.77 0.02 5.12
C LYS A 45 -12.58 1.42 4.59
N LYS A 46 -12.78 2.45 5.45
CA LYS A 46 -12.18 3.75 5.17
C LYS A 46 -10.70 3.43 5.02
N GLN A 47 -10.25 3.35 3.78
CA GLN A 47 -8.84 3.16 3.50
C GLN A 47 -8.17 4.35 4.17
N ALA A 48 -7.48 4.12 5.28
CA ALA A 48 -6.65 5.13 5.91
C ALA A 48 -5.87 5.74 4.76
N GLY A 49 -6.01 7.06 4.54
CA GLY A 49 -5.58 7.67 3.29
C GLY A 49 -4.20 7.16 2.90
N ALA A 50 -3.98 6.90 1.62
CA ALA A 50 -2.76 6.30 1.10
C ALA A 50 -1.53 6.88 1.79
N LYS A 51 -0.71 6.04 2.39
CA LYS A 51 0.49 6.44 3.13
C LYS A 51 1.68 6.44 2.20
N THR A 52 2.61 7.35 2.45
CA THR A 52 3.95 7.30 1.84
C THR A 52 4.96 6.92 2.91
N LEU A 53 5.66 5.81 2.68
CA LEU A 53 6.66 5.26 3.60
C LEU A 53 8.01 5.17 2.89
N THR A 54 9.07 5.71 3.52
CA THR A 54 10.43 5.56 3.00
C THR A 54 11.13 4.41 3.69
N LYS A 55 11.81 3.57 2.91
CA LYS A 55 12.64 2.46 3.33
C LYS A 55 14.09 2.78 3.00
N THR A 56 14.96 2.80 4.01
CA THR A 56 16.39 3.04 3.82
C THR A 56 17.08 1.72 3.47
N ILE A 57 17.87 1.73 2.37
CA ILE A 57 18.54 0.55 1.88
C ILE A 57 20.05 0.74 1.86
N THR A 58 20.75 -0.19 2.47
CA THR A 58 22.20 -0.34 2.35
C THR A 58 22.53 -1.75 1.82
N ALA A 59 23.77 -1.98 1.46
CA ALA A 59 24.29 -3.29 1.07
C ALA A 59 25.42 -3.72 2.00
N GLN A 60 25.41 -4.99 2.39
CA GLN A 60 26.44 -5.57 3.23
C GLN A 60 26.96 -6.86 2.61
N TYR A 61 28.30 -7.01 2.54
CA TYR A 61 28.95 -8.26 2.14
C TYR A 61 28.97 -9.23 3.32
N ILE A 62 28.48 -10.46 3.11
CA ILE A 62 28.38 -11.49 4.15
C ILE A 62 29.19 -12.78 3.83
N GLY A 63 30.27 -12.64 3.07
CA GLY A 63 31.14 -13.80 2.69
C GLY A 63 30.65 -14.56 1.46
N SER A 64 29.34 -14.62 1.19
CA SER A 64 28.73 -15.26 0.01
C SER A 64 28.17 -14.25 -1.00
N GLY A 65 28.44 -12.97 -0.83
CA GLY A 65 27.97 -11.88 -1.68
C GLY A 65 27.27 -10.76 -0.90
N ASN A 66 26.96 -9.67 -1.60
CA ASN A 66 26.23 -8.56 -1.01
C ASN A 66 24.77 -8.93 -0.74
N LYS A 67 24.23 -8.44 0.36
CA LYS A 67 22.82 -8.54 0.73
C LYS A 67 22.26 -7.16 1.02
N TYR A 68 20.99 -6.95 0.69
CA TYR A 68 20.28 -5.75 1.11
C TYR A 68 20.02 -5.77 2.61
N ILE A 69 20.27 -4.63 3.23
CA ILE A 69 19.84 -4.29 4.57
C ILE A 69 18.76 -3.22 4.42
N ILE A 70 17.53 -3.52 4.77
CA ILE A 70 16.39 -2.59 4.68
C ILE A 70 15.98 -2.21 6.09
N ASP A 71 16.03 -0.91 6.41
CA ASP A 71 15.76 -0.37 7.75
C ASP A 71 16.56 -1.11 8.85
N GLY A 72 17.81 -1.48 8.57
CA GLY A 72 18.69 -2.18 9.49
C GLY A 72 18.53 -3.71 9.53
N VAL A 73 17.58 -4.29 8.79
CA VAL A 73 17.33 -5.74 8.77
C VAL A 73 17.85 -6.35 7.46
N GLN A 74 18.62 -7.45 7.57
CA GLN A 74 19.13 -8.16 6.40
C GLN A 74 18.02 -8.94 5.70
N GLN A 75 17.83 -8.68 4.41
CA GLN A 75 16.88 -9.37 3.52
C GLN A 75 15.49 -9.61 4.16
N PRO A 76 14.83 -8.57 4.76
CA PRO A 76 13.55 -8.78 5.43
C PRO A 76 12.46 -9.22 4.43
N SER A 77 11.51 -10.01 4.89
CA SER A 77 10.24 -10.16 4.19
C SER A 77 9.44 -8.87 4.35
N LEU A 78 9.13 -8.21 3.24
CA LEU A 78 8.37 -6.97 3.24
C LEU A 78 6.87 -7.26 3.21
N VAL A 79 6.09 -6.40 3.87
CA VAL A 79 4.63 -6.33 3.74
C VAL A 79 4.28 -4.95 3.18
N LEU A 80 3.66 -4.94 2.01
CA LEU A 80 3.31 -3.75 1.26
C LEU A 80 1.79 -3.66 1.14
N HIS A 81 1.20 -2.60 1.69
CA HIS A 81 -0.26 -2.41 1.63
C HIS A 81 -0.67 -1.80 0.30
N LYS A 82 -1.69 -2.39 -0.34
CA LYS A 82 -2.28 -1.87 -1.58
C LYS A 82 -2.85 -0.47 -1.35
N GLY A 83 -2.62 0.42 -2.30
CA GLY A 83 -2.95 1.83 -2.20
C GLY A 83 -1.87 2.70 -1.56
N ASP A 84 -0.93 2.14 -0.81
CA ASP A 84 0.19 2.88 -0.22
C ASP A 84 1.32 3.09 -1.23
N THR A 85 2.19 4.07 -0.93
CA THR A 85 3.40 4.37 -1.69
C THR A 85 4.62 4.03 -0.83
N TYR A 86 5.53 3.24 -1.37
CA TYR A 86 6.81 2.93 -0.75
C TYR A 86 7.95 3.52 -1.56
N ILE A 87 8.83 4.30 -0.90
CA ILE A 87 10.04 4.84 -1.50
C ILE A 87 11.22 4.06 -0.93
N PHE A 88 11.85 3.25 -1.77
CA PHE A 88 13.06 2.50 -1.43
C PHE A 88 14.26 3.35 -1.79
N ASP A 89 14.88 3.99 -0.81
CA ASP A 89 16.06 4.83 -0.96
C ASP A 89 17.31 3.96 -0.83
N TRP A 90 17.91 3.65 -1.98
CA TRP A 90 19.13 2.84 -2.07
C TRP A 90 20.39 3.67 -2.31
N SER A 91 20.40 4.94 -1.91
CA SER A 91 21.60 5.79 -1.94
C SER A 91 22.77 5.22 -1.12
N GLY A 92 22.48 4.50 -0.04
CA GLY A 92 23.46 3.73 0.73
C GLY A 92 23.94 2.43 0.06
N ALA A 93 23.38 2.10 -1.10
CA ALA A 93 23.71 0.96 -1.94
C ALA A 93 23.70 1.35 -3.43
N ASN A 94 24.31 2.47 -3.77
CA ASN A 94 24.20 3.18 -5.06
C ASN A 94 24.57 2.36 -6.30
N SER A 95 25.38 1.30 -6.15
CA SER A 95 25.69 0.35 -7.23
C SER A 95 24.68 -0.80 -7.33
N HIS A 96 23.61 -0.79 -6.54
CA HIS A 96 22.66 -1.87 -6.40
C HIS A 96 21.22 -1.39 -6.57
N PRO A 97 20.76 -1.06 -7.79
CA PRO A 97 19.39 -0.62 -8.03
C PRO A 97 18.39 -1.69 -7.61
N LEU A 98 17.44 -1.34 -6.74
CA LEU A 98 16.39 -2.25 -6.29
C LEU A 98 15.28 -2.33 -7.33
N ARG A 99 14.87 -3.56 -7.66
CA ARG A 99 13.80 -3.91 -8.59
C ARG A 99 12.84 -4.90 -7.95
N PHE A 100 11.69 -5.10 -8.58
CA PHE A 100 10.68 -6.09 -8.17
C PHE A 100 10.40 -7.08 -9.30
N SER A 101 9.96 -8.28 -8.94
CA SER A 101 9.57 -9.36 -9.85
C SER A 101 8.57 -10.29 -9.17
N GLU A 102 7.79 -11.02 -9.94
CA GLU A 102 6.98 -12.15 -9.46
C GLU A 102 7.80 -13.42 -9.26
N THR A 103 9.03 -13.44 -9.78
CA THR A 103 9.96 -14.57 -9.65
C THR A 103 11.02 -14.26 -8.62
N SER A 104 11.31 -15.22 -7.74
CA SER A 104 12.41 -15.12 -6.77
C SER A 104 13.72 -14.79 -7.47
N ASN A 105 14.47 -13.82 -6.90
CA ASN A 105 15.72 -13.32 -7.47
C ASN A 105 15.56 -12.64 -8.85
N GLY A 106 14.33 -12.32 -9.26
CA GLY A 106 13.99 -11.53 -10.43
C GLY A 106 14.55 -12.09 -11.75
N THR A 107 15.18 -11.23 -12.54
CA THR A 107 15.79 -11.60 -13.82
C THR A 107 16.94 -12.61 -13.68
N HIS A 108 17.62 -12.64 -12.53
CA HIS A 108 18.65 -13.65 -12.24
C HIS A 108 18.05 -15.03 -11.97
N GLY A 109 16.76 -15.09 -11.58
CA GLY A 109 15.99 -16.32 -11.41
C GLY A 109 15.24 -16.74 -12.67
N GLY A 110 15.45 -16.07 -13.81
CA GLY A 110 14.77 -16.33 -15.07
C GLY A 110 13.41 -15.66 -15.21
N GLY A 111 13.04 -14.78 -14.28
CA GLY A 111 11.81 -14.01 -14.33
C GLY A 111 11.95 -12.67 -15.07
N SER A 112 10.87 -11.92 -15.13
CA SER A 112 10.82 -10.56 -15.67
C SER A 112 10.70 -9.52 -14.55
N GLU A 113 11.13 -8.30 -14.82
CA GLU A 113 10.90 -7.16 -13.92
C GLU A 113 9.40 -6.85 -13.85
N TYR A 114 8.89 -6.67 -12.64
CA TYR A 114 7.53 -6.15 -12.39
C TYR A 114 7.59 -4.63 -12.35
N THR A 115 6.82 -3.97 -13.20
CA THR A 115 6.87 -2.51 -13.40
C THR A 115 5.57 -1.78 -13.07
N ASN A 116 4.44 -2.50 -12.87
CA ASN A 116 3.16 -1.86 -12.59
C ASN A 116 3.20 -1.10 -11.25
N GLY A 117 2.95 0.21 -11.30
CA GLY A 117 3.04 1.11 -10.15
C GLY A 117 4.47 1.45 -9.70
N ILE A 118 5.51 1.03 -10.44
CA ILE A 118 6.92 1.24 -10.08
C ILE A 118 7.56 2.29 -10.99
N SER A 119 8.28 3.21 -10.36
CA SER A 119 9.20 4.12 -11.04
C SER A 119 10.57 4.07 -10.40
N VAL A 120 11.63 4.18 -11.21
CA VAL A 120 13.02 4.12 -10.75
C VAL A 120 13.76 5.37 -11.16
N ASP A 121 14.29 6.07 -10.18
CA ASP A 121 15.14 7.24 -10.34
C ASP A 121 16.58 6.85 -10.04
N MET A 122 17.34 6.62 -11.12
CA MET A 122 18.76 6.25 -11.04
C MET A 122 19.63 7.41 -10.54
N SER A 123 19.22 8.66 -10.76
CA SER A 123 19.99 9.85 -10.39
C SER A 123 19.91 10.12 -8.88
N ASN A 124 18.75 9.83 -8.28
CA ASN A 124 18.50 10.01 -6.85
C ASN A 124 18.52 8.68 -6.07
N TYR A 125 18.87 7.58 -6.74
CA TYR A 125 18.99 6.25 -6.13
C TYR A 125 17.70 5.79 -5.41
N LYS A 126 16.55 5.93 -6.10
CA LYS A 126 15.24 5.61 -5.51
C LYS A 126 14.43 4.70 -6.43
N THR A 127 13.73 3.77 -5.81
CA THR A 127 12.64 3.02 -6.44
C THR A 127 11.36 3.36 -5.70
N THR A 128 10.40 3.96 -6.39
CA THR A 128 9.08 4.29 -5.84
C THR A 128 8.08 3.26 -6.32
N PHE A 129 7.35 2.66 -5.37
CA PHE A 129 6.30 1.71 -5.65
C PHE A 129 4.97 2.22 -5.09
N VAL A 130 4.08 2.67 -5.95
CA VAL A 130 2.67 2.92 -5.65
C VAL A 130 1.97 1.58 -5.82
N VAL A 131 1.66 0.90 -4.72
CA VAL A 131 1.15 -0.48 -4.76
C VAL A 131 -0.26 -0.51 -5.34
N PRO A 132 -0.48 -1.03 -6.56
CA PRO A 132 -1.81 -1.03 -7.15
C PRO A 132 -2.72 -2.08 -6.48
N ASN A 133 -4.03 -1.87 -6.57
CA ASN A 133 -5.02 -2.77 -5.96
C ASN A 133 -4.98 -4.19 -6.57
N ASP A 134 -4.55 -4.30 -7.81
CA ASP A 134 -4.39 -5.53 -8.57
C ASP A 134 -2.98 -6.12 -8.50
N ALA A 135 -2.10 -5.57 -7.63
CA ALA A 135 -0.76 -6.12 -7.44
C ALA A 135 -0.82 -7.63 -7.07
N PRO A 136 0.10 -8.45 -7.64
CA PRO A 136 0.24 -9.85 -7.25
C PRO A 136 0.45 -9.99 -5.74
N ALA A 137 -0.18 -10.95 -5.09
CA ALA A 137 -0.06 -11.16 -3.64
C ALA A 137 1.38 -11.42 -3.18
N GLN A 138 2.21 -11.98 -4.07
CA GLN A 138 3.62 -12.27 -3.82
C GLN A 138 4.49 -11.62 -4.88
N LEU A 139 5.41 -10.78 -4.43
CA LEU A 139 6.52 -10.23 -5.20
C LEU A 139 7.84 -10.53 -4.50
N TYR A 140 8.91 -10.29 -5.21
CA TYR A 140 10.29 -10.39 -4.71
C TYR A 140 11.03 -9.12 -5.11
N TYR A 141 11.75 -8.51 -4.16
CA TYR A 141 12.68 -7.45 -4.48
C TYR A 141 14.06 -8.06 -4.76
N TYR A 142 14.79 -7.49 -5.71
CA TYR A 142 16.10 -8.00 -6.12
C TYR A 142 16.99 -6.85 -6.58
N CYS A 143 18.29 -7.09 -6.69
CA CYS A 143 19.24 -6.15 -7.29
C CYS A 143 19.29 -6.35 -8.79
N GLN A 144 19.18 -5.26 -9.55
CA GLN A 144 19.30 -5.31 -11.03
C GLN A 144 20.61 -5.98 -11.50
N HIS A 145 21.72 -5.76 -10.79
CA HIS A 145 23.06 -6.16 -11.25
C HIS A 145 23.58 -7.44 -10.59
N HIS A 146 23.11 -7.80 -9.40
CA HIS A 146 23.70 -8.88 -8.61
C HIS A 146 22.64 -9.86 -8.12
N SER A 147 22.91 -11.14 -8.31
CA SER A 147 22.06 -12.23 -7.83
C SER A 147 22.09 -12.36 -6.30
N GLY A 148 20.98 -12.81 -5.72
CA GLY A 148 20.91 -13.24 -4.34
C GLY A 148 20.96 -12.12 -3.29
N MET A 149 20.79 -10.84 -3.67
CA MET A 149 20.77 -9.71 -2.74
C MET A 149 19.42 -9.45 -2.08
N GLY A 150 18.34 -9.83 -2.74
CA GLY A 150 16.97 -9.48 -2.38
C GLY A 150 16.26 -10.48 -1.48
N GLY A 151 14.94 -10.30 -1.38
CA GLY A 151 14.05 -11.12 -0.54
C GLY A 151 12.61 -11.08 -1.04
N SER A 152 11.67 -11.53 -0.21
CA SER A 152 10.24 -11.56 -0.51
C SER A 152 9.54 -10.24 -0.18
N ALA A 153 8.44 -9.95 -0.89
CA ALA A 153 7.53 -8.85 -0.63
C ALA A 153 6.10 -9.32 -0.84
N GLN A 154 5.29 -9.32 0.21
CA GLN A 154 3.88 -9.65 0.16
C GLN A 154 3.07 -8.37 -0.01
N THR A 155 2.09 -8.35 -0.93
CA THR A 155 1.11 -7.26 -1.08
C THR A 155 -0.22 -7.66 -0.46
N ILE A 156 -0.80 -6.82 0.40
CA ILE A 156 -2.05 -7.09 1.13
C ILE A 156 -3.04 -5.94 0.99
#